data_d3138ba95b0bb2febf81e0f3cf1cf925
#
_entry.id   d3138ba95b0bb2febf81e0f3cf1cf925
#
_cell.length_a   1.000
_cell.length_b   1.000
_cell.length_c   1.000
_cell.angle_alpha   90.00
_cell.angle_beta   90.00
_cell.angle_gamma   90.00
#
_symmetry.space_group_name_H-M   'P 1'
#
loop_
_entity.id
_entity.type
_entity.pdbx_description
1 polymer ?
#
loop_
_entity_poly.entity_id
_entity_poly.type
_entity_poly.pdbx_seq_one_letter_code
_entity_poly.pdbx_strand_id
1 'polypeptide(L)'
;MRRAFGRGRAISLFSLGTMRALGSADQMAEVLAAAVQAGINHLETAPAYGPAEQFLGQALQSSPQPPDGGWVITSKLLPGVSLEQGQRQLQGILERLQCQRLDNLAVHGLNRPEHLAWVQTGEGRALLEWALEQGLVDQVGFSSHGSQTLIGTALDVDLFTFCSLHLHLMDPQRLPLAQQALKRGMGVLAISPADKGGRLQAPSAQLIDDCAPIAPLELAYRYLLAQGISSLTVGAAQASDLQLAGQLAQRGEPLTPEEQHCLQTLNQRRTERLGADLCGQCQACLPCPNGVPIPELLRLRNLVLGHDLIEFTQERYNLIGRAGHWWEEQDASACNDCGDCLPRCPHQLPIPQLLADTHSRLKAAPRRRLWG
;
A
#
# COMPACT_ATOMS: atom_id res chain seq x y z
N MET A 1 1.22 -17.34 -12.90
CA MET A 1 2.02 -16.37 -13.69
C MET A 1 2.98 -15.61 -12.78
N ARG A 2 4.20 -15.32 -13.24
CA ARG A 2 5.20 -14.52 -12.50
C ARG A 2 5.63 -13.34 -13.35
N ARG A 3 6.02 -12.25 -12.69
CA ARG A 3 6.55 -11.03 -13.32
C ARG A 3 7.93 -10.69 -12.76
N ALA A 4 8.74 -9.99 -13.56
CA ALA A 4 10.01 -9.45 -13.11
C ALA A 4 9.81 -8.51 -11.91
N PHE A 5 10.75 -8.56 -10.98
CA PHE A 5 10.74 -7.72 -9.77
C PHE A 5 12.15 -7.14 -9.56
N GLY A 6 12.41 -6.02 -10.22
CA GLY A 6 13.72 -5.39 -10.25
C GLY A 6 14.80 -6.30 -10.83
N ARG A 7 15.91 -6.41 -10.11
CA ARG A 7 17.04 -7.29 -10.45
C ARG A 7 16.93 -8.68 -9.79
N GLY A 8 15.93 -8.85 -8.92
CA GLY A 8 15.74 -10.08 -8.16
C GLY A 8 14.98 -11.16 -8.92
N ARG A 9 14.57 -12.16 -8.18
CA ARG A 9 13.78 -13.28 -8.69
C ARG A 9 12.38 -12.81 -9.10
N ALA A 10 11.82 -13.45 -10.13
CA ALA A 10 10.45 -13.19 -10.56
C ALA A 10 9.44 -13.62 -9.48
N ILE A 11 8.43 -12.79 -9.24
CA ILE A 11 7.41 -13.00 -8.23
C ILE A 11 6.02 -13.20 -8.85
N SER A 12 5.16 -13.90 -8.12
CA SER A 12 3.76 -14.14 -8.49
C SER A 12 2.95 -12.84 -8.56
N LEU A 13 1.85 -12.84 -9.31
CA LEU A 13 0.95 -11.69 -9.44
C LEU A 13 0.38 -11.22 -8.08
N PHE A 14 0.37 -12.12 -7.10
CA PHE A 14 0.01 -11.81 -5.72
C PHE A 14 1.16 -12.15 -4.78
N SER A 15 1.29 -11.36 -3.72
CA SER A 15 2.25 -11.52 -2.63
C SER A 15 1.49 -11.70 -1.33
N LEU A 16 1.93 -12.61 -0.48
CA LEU A 16 1.36 -12.74 0.85
C LEU A 16 1.96 -11.69 1.80
N GLY A 17 1.12 -10.78 2.29
CA GLY A 17 1.45 -9.87 3.39
C GLY A 17 1.14 -10.52 4.74
N THR A 18 2.10 -10.53 5.66
CA THR A 18 2.02 -11.31 6.90
C THR A 18 1.32 -10.63 8.07
N MET A 19 0.83 -9.39 7.91
CA MET A 19 0.21 -8.60 9.00
C MET A 19 -1.10 -9.17 9.56
N ARG A 20 -1.70 -10.20 8.98
CA ARG A 20 -2.99 -10.76 9.43
C ARG A 20 -2.88 -12.14 10.07
N ALA A 21 -1.80 -12.87 9.84
CA ALA A 21 -1.55 -14.18 10.43
C ALA A 21 -0.68 -14.04 11.70
N LEU A 22 -1.18 -13.34 12.72
CA LEU A 22 -0.42 -12.97 13.93
C LEU A 22 -0.84 -13.75 15.17
N GLY A 23 -1.71 -14.73 15.05
CA GLY A 23 -2.18 -15.52 16.19
C GLY A 23 -1.19 -16.58 16.65
N SER A 24 -0.53 -17.27 15.71
CA SER A 24 0.46 -18.31 15.99
C SER A 24 1.29 -18.66 14.76
N ALA A 25 2.38 -19.41 14.96
CA ALA A 25 3.14 -20.00 13.86
C ALA A 25 2.33 -21.05 13.07
N ASP A 26 1.44 -21.79 13.73
CA ASP A 26 0.56 -22.75 13.05
C ASP A 26 -0.42 -22.06 12.12
N GLN A 27 -1.05 -20.95 12.55
CA GLN A 27 -1.87 -20.13 11.67
C GLN A 27 -1.06 -19.63 10.46
N MET A 28 0.16 -19.16 10.69
CA MET A 28 1.06 -18.73 9.61
C MET A 28 1.36 -19.89 8.65
N ALA A 29 1.61 -21.10 9.15
CA ALA A 29 1.85 -22.30 8.33
C ALA A 29 0.63 -22.68 7.47
N GLU A 30 -0.58 -22.63 8.02
CA GLU A 30 -1.83 -22.85 7.27
C GLU A 30 -1.99 -21.85 6.13
N VAL A 31 -1.72 -20.55 6.40
CA VAL A 31 -1.79 -19.49 5.40
C VAL A 31 -0.71 -19.65 4.34
N LEU A 32 0.52 -20.06 4.71
CA LEU A 32 1.59 -20.38 3.75
C LEU A 32 1.21 -21.54 2.82
N ALA A 33 0.63 -22.62 3.38
CA ALA A 33 0.18 -23.75 2.57
C ALA A 33 -0.89 -23.33 1.54
N ALA A 34 -1.85 -22.50 1.97
CA ALA A 34 -2.86 -21.93 1.09
C ALA A 34 -2.26 -20.98 0.05
N ALA A 35 -1.24 -20.21 0.39
CA ALA A 35 -0.53 -19.33 -0.55
C ALA A 35 0.18 -20.10 -1.66
N VAL A 36 0.81 -21.23 -1.34
CA VAL A 36 1.40 -22.13 -2.35
C VAL A 36 0.32 -22.66 -3.30
N GLN A 37 -0.82 -23.09 -2.77
CA GLN A 37 -1.95 -23.57 -3.60
C GLN A 37 -2.52 -22.45 -4.49
N ALA A 38 -2.52 -21.19 -4.00
CA ALA A 38 -2.91 -20.02 -4.77
C ALA A 38 -1.84 -19.58 -5.81
N GLY A 39 -0.71 -20.29 -5.92
CA GLY A 39 0.38 -19.97 -6.84
C GLY A 39 1.24 -18.79 -6.41
N ILE A 40 1.22 -18.41 -5.13
CA ILE A 40 2.01 -17.33 -4.55
C ILE A 40 3.41 -17.88 -4.20
N ASN A 41 4.45 -17.13 -4.58
CA ASN A 41 5.84 -17.42 -4.22
C ASN A 41 6.54 -16.26 -3.50
N HIS A 42 5.84 -15.16 -3.22
CA HIS A 42 6.42 -13.98 -2.61
C HIS A 42 5.76 -13.66 -1.26
N LEU A 43 6.60 -13.45 -0.25
CA LEU A 43 6.22 -13.11 1.11
C LEU A 43 6.70 -11.69 1.44
N GLU A 44 5.81 -10.89 2.00
CA GLU A 44 6.10 -9.52 2.43
C GLU A 44 5.87 -9.39 3.92
N THR A 45 6.93 -9.02 4.67
CA THR A 45 6.92 -8.87 6.12
C THR A 45 7.69 -7.62 6.56
N ALA A 46 7.75 -7.38 7.86
CA ALA A 46 8.57 -6.33 8.48
C ALA A 46 8.69 -6.53 10.00
N PRO A 47 9.75 -6.04 10.65
CA PRO A 47 9.85 -6.01 12.12
C PRO A 47 8.69 -5.26 12.80
N ALA A 48 8.14 -4.24 12.12
CA ALA A 48 7.00 -3.46 12.62
C ALA A 48 5.66 -4.23 12.64
N TYR A 49 5.62 -5.46 12.12
CA TYR A 49 4.40 -6.28 12.07
C TYR A 49 4.27 -7.22 13.28
N GLY A 50 4.75 -6.79 14.45
CA GLY A 50 4.68 -7.58 15.68
C GLY A 50 5.43 -8.92 15.55
N PRO A 51 4.82 -10.07 15.87
CA PRO A 51 5.47 -11.38 15.82
C PRO A 51 5.59 -11.98 14.41
N ALA A 52 5.19 -11.25 13.34
CA ALA A 52 5.07 -11.79 11.99
C ALA A 52 6.34 -12.48 11.50
N GLU A 53 7.52 -11.86 11.66
CA GLU A 53 8.79 -12.46 11.23
C GLU A 53 9.13 -13.74 11.99
N GLN A 54 8.87 -13.76 13.30
CA GLN A 54 9.12 -14.94 14.13
C GLN A 54 8.21 -16.11 13.73
N PHE A 55 6.91 -15.85 13.58
CA PHE A 55 5.95 -16.89 13.16
C PHE A 55 6.23 -17.36 11.74
N LEU A 56 6.61 -16.43 10.85
CA LEU A 56 7.00 -16.77 9.49
C LEU A 56 8.24 -17.66 9.47
N GLY A 57 9.31 -17.30 10.22
CA GLY A 57 10.53 -18.10 10.30
C GLY A 57 10.25 -19.53 10.80
N GLN A 58 9.43 -19.68 11.84
CA GLN A 58 9.02 -20.98 12.36
C GLN A 58 8.21 -21.78 11.32
N ALA A 59 7.22 -21.13 10.70
CA ALA A 59 6.33 -21.79 9.73
C ALA A 59 7.09 -22.25 8.46
N LEU A 60 8.08 -21.50 8.00
CA LEU A 60 8.89 -21.84 6.83
C LEU A 60 9.67 -23.14 6.97
N GLN A 61 9.96 -23.59 8.20
CA GLN A 61 10.70 -24.85 8.45
C GLN A 61 9.88 -26.10 8.10
N SER A 62 8.54 -26.01 8.17
CA SER A 62 7.63 -27.14 7.98
C SER A 62 6.62 -26.95 6.85
N SER A 63 6.47 -25.74 6.34
CA SER A 63 5.49 -25.42 5.29
C SER A 63 5.95 -25.85 3.89
N PRO A 64 4.99 -26.15 3.00
CA PRO A 64 5.28 -26.41 1.61
C PRO A 64 6.07 -25.27 0.95
N GLN A 65 6.97 -25.62 0.05
CA GLN A 65 7.70 -24.64 -0.74
C GLN A 65 7.00 -24.42 -2.09
N PRO A 66 6.95 -23.17 -2.60
CA PRO A 66 6.50 -22.93 -3.95
C PRO A 66 7.38 -23.68 -4.96
N PRO A 67 6.80 -24.18 -6.08
CA PRO A 67 7.59 -24.78 -7.15
C PRO A 67 8.54 -23.74 -7.75
N ASP A 68 9.58 -24.20 -8.44
CA ASP A 68 10.54 -23.36 -9.18
C ASP A 68 11.31 -22.36 -8.31
N GLY A 69 11.95 -22.86 -7.26
CA GLY A 69 12.95 -22.12 -6.50
C GLY A 69 12.51 -21.61 -5.13
N GLY A 70 11.36 -22.03 -4.60
CA GLY A 70 10.92 -21.71 -3.25
C GLY A 70 10.44 -20.26 -3.06
N TRP A 71 10.35 -19.84 -1.82
CA TRP A 71 9.89 -18.52 -1.44
C TRP A 71 10.87 -17.41 -1.84
N VAL A 72 10.32 -16.27 -2.24
CA VAL A 72 10.99 -14.97 -2.34
C VAL A 72 10.54 -14.14 -1.15
N ILE A 73 11.46 -13.63 -0.35
CA ILE A 73 11.14 -12.94 0.91
C ILE A 73 11.57 -11.48 0.84
N THR A 74 10.64 -10.59 1.15
CA THR A 74 10.88 -9.16 1.37
C THR A 74 10.66 -8.83 2.83
N SER A 75 11.68 -8.30 3.51
CA SER A 75 11.52 -7.62 4.79
C SER A 75 11.99 -6.16 4.71
N LYS A 76 11.93 -5.42 5.80
CA LYS A 76 12.09 -3.97 5.80
C LYS A 76 12.91 -3.46 6.99
N LEU A 77 13.64 -2.36 6.77
CA LEU A 77 14.31 -1.58 7.82
C LEU A 77 13.71 -0.18 7.91
N LEU A 78 13.54 0.33 9.12
CA LEU A 78 13.12 1.72 9.33
C LEU A 78 14.24 2.69 8.92
N PRO A 79 13.93 3.80 8.25
CA PRO A 79 14.91 4.84 7.94
C PRO A 79 15.36 5.62 9.19
N GLY A 80 16.51 6.31 9.09
CA GLY A 80 17.00 7.22 10.11
C GLY A 80 17.83 6.55 11.21
N VAL A 81 18.10 5.26 11.10
CA VAL A 81 19.00 4.55 12.03
C VAL A 81 20.46 4.73 11.62
N SER A 82 21.41 4.60 12.60
CA SER A 82 22.83 4.57 12.27
C SER A 82 23.21 3.28 11.54
N LEU A 83 24.36 3.28 10.87
CA LEU A 83 24.89 2.10 10.19
C LEU A 83 24.93 0.89 11.13
N GLU A 84 25.53 1.04 12.32
CA GLU A 84 25.65 -0.03 13.30
C GLU A 84 24.29 -0.53 13.82
N GLN A 85 23.34 0.37 14.06
CA GLN A 85 21.97 0.00 14.45
C GLN A 85 21.27 -0.77 13.34
N GLY A 86 21.40 -0.32 12.09
CA GLY A 86 20.83 -0.98 10.92
C GLY A 86 21.40 -2.37 10.70
N GLN A 87 22.70 -2.56 10.89
CA GLN A 87 23.36 -3.86 10.82
C GLN A 87 22.79 -4.84 11.87
N ARG A 88 22.63 -4.39 13.13
CA ARG A 88 21.98 -5.19 14.19
C ARG A 88 20.53 -5.51 13.86
N GLN A 89 19.79 -4.55 13.31
CA GLN A 89 18.39 -4.79 12.90
C GLN A 89 18.29 -5.81 11.78
N LEU A 90 19.15 -5.75 10.75
CA LEU A 90 19.17 -6.73 9.67
C LEU A 90 19.52 -8.12 10.19
N GLN A 91 20.52 -8.22 11.06
CA GLN A 91 20.86 -9.49 11.70
C GLN A 91 19.67 -10.07 12.47
N GLY A 92 18.96 -9.25 13.26
CA GLY A 92 17.77 -9.68 13.98
C GLY A 92 16.59 -10.10 13.06
N ILE A 93 16.47 -9.49 11.87
CA ILE A 93 15.51 -9.93 10.84
C ILE A 93 15.84 -11.34 10.37
N LEU A 94 17.12 -11.59 9.99
CA LEU A 94 17.58 -12.89 9.51
C LEU A 94 17.39 -13.99 10.58
N GLU A 95 17.67 -13.67 11.84
CA GLU A 95 17.47 -14.58 12.99
C GLU A 95 15.99 -14.92 13.18
N ARG A 96 15.08 -13.93 13.18
CA ARG A 96 13.65 -14.18 13.34
C ARG A 96 13.05 -14.96 12.16
N LEU A 97 13.50 -14.68 10.95
CA LEU A 97 13.11 -15.40 9.74
C LEU A 97 13.81 -16.75 9.57
N GLN A 98 14.81 -17.06 10.41
CA GLN A 98 15.59 -18.29 10.35
C GLN A 98 16.21 -18.53 8.95
N CYS A 99 16.71 -17.46 8.33
CA CYS A 99 17.34 -17.50 7.01
C CYS A 99 18.72 -16.82 7.03
N GLN A 100 19.58 -17.17 6.09
CA GLN A 100 20.93 -16.61 5.99
C GLN A 100 20.96 -15.30 5.20
N ARG A 101 19.97 -15.08 4.33
CA ARG A 101 19.85 -13.90 3.47
C ARG A 101 18.40 -13.66 3.09
N LEU A 102 18.09 -12.44 2.65
CA LEU A 102 16.83 -12.05 2.06
C LEU A 102 16.97 -11.90 0.54
N ASP A 103 15.91 -12.18 -0.19
CA ASP A 103 15.84 -11.78 -1.61
C ASP A 103 15.73 -10.24 -1.72
N ASN A 104 14.91 -9.61 -0.88
CA ASN A 104 14.62 -8.19 -1.00
C ASN A 104 14.61 -7.50 0.37
N LEU A 105 15.29 -6.35 0.47
CA LEU A 105 15.25 -5.48 1.63
C LEU A 105 14.69 -4.11 1.24
N ALA A 106 13.65 -3.65 1.92
CA ALA A 106 13.07 -2.33 1.67
C ALA A 106 13.36 -1.34 2.81
N VAL A 107 13.59 -0.08 2.47
CA VAL A 107 13.46 1.03 3.43
C VAL A 107 11.98 1.20 3.75
N HIS A 108 11.61 1.04 5.03
CA HIS A 108 10.23 0.99 5.49
C HIS A 108 9.65 2.39 5.73
N GLY A 109 8.84 2.87 4.80
CA GLY A 109 8.19 4.16 4.95
C GLY A 109 9.11 5.34 4.69
N LEU A 110 9.72 5.39 3.51
CA LEU A 110 10.44 6.56 3.02
C LEU A 110 9.43 7.68 2.74
N ASN A 111 9.03 8.43 3.80
CA ASN A 111 7.89 9.33 3.77
C ASN A 111 8.26 10.81 3.98
N ARG A 112 9.53 11.11 4.31
CA ARG A 112 10.01 12.44 4.63
C ARG A 112 11.32 12.76 3.89
N PRO A 113 11.63 14.04 3.64
CA PRO A 113 12.89 14.44 3.01
C PRO A 113 14.14 13.91 3.73
N GLU A 114 14.10 13.82 5.08
CA GLU A 114 15.20 13.32 5.91
C GLU A 114 15.46 11.83 5.64
N HIS A 115 14.40 11.05 5.37
CA HIS A 115 14.54 9.63 5.00
C HIS A 115 15.20 9.50 3.62
N LEU A 116 14.89 10.41 2.69
CA LEU A 116 15.51 10.44 1.37
C LEU A 116 17.00 10.82 1.47
N ALA A 117 17.35 11.86 2.23
CA ALA A 117 18.73 12.25 2.48
C ALA A 117 19.54 11.09 3.11
N TRP A 118 18.93 10.36 4.06
CA TRP A 118 19.53 9.20 4.71
C TRP A 118 19.93 8.10 3.71
N VAL A 119 19.15 7.84 2.68
CA VAL A 119 19.48 6.83 1.65
C VAL A 119 20.33 7.37 0.50
N GLN A 120 20.36 8.69 0.27
CA GLN A 120 21.14 9.27 -0.84
C GLN A 120 22.63 9.42 -0.49
N THR A 121 22.93 9.94 0.69
CA THR A 121 24.29 10.33 1.08
C THR A 121 24.64 10.02 2.54
N GLY A 122 23.68 9.49 3.32
CA GLY A 122 23.83 9.25 4.74
C GLY A 122 24.18 7.80 5.09
N GLU A 123 24.04 7.48 6.36
CA GLU A 123 24.30 6.14 6.91
C GLU A 123 23.42 5.05 6.31
N GLY A 124 22.22 5.44 5.81
CA GLY A 124 21.34 4.51 5.12
C GLY A 124 21.92 3.99 3.81
N ARG A 125 22.59 4.87 3.04
CA ARG A 125 23.30 4.43 1.84
C ARG A 125 24.40 3.42 2.19
N ALA A 126 25.24 3.75 3.15
CA ALA A 126 26.32 2.86 3.60
C ALA A 126 25.77 1.51 4.11
N LEU A 127 24.64 1.53 4.83
CA LEU A 127 23.99 0.32 5.33
C LEU A 127 23.48 -0.57 4.19
N LEU A 128 22.82 0.00 3.19
CA LEU A 128 22.25 -0.75 2.07
C LEU A 128 23.37 -1.31 1.16
N GLU A 129 24.41 -0.52 0.89
CA GLU A 129 25.60 -0.97 0.16
C GLU A 129 26.30 -2.12 0.91
N TRP A 130 26.53 -1.96 2.21
CA TRP A 130 27.11 -3.02 3.05
C TRP A 130 26.28 -4.31 3.00
N ALA A 131 24.96 -4.22 3.11
CA ALA A 131 24.10 -5.41 3.09
C ALA A 131 24.17 -6.17 1.76
N LEU A 132 24.27 -5.44 0.64
CA LEU A 132 24.47 -6.00 -0.71
C LEU A 132 25.86 -6.64 -0.85
N GLU A 133 26.93 -5.93 -0.42
CA GLU A 133 28.33 -6.40 -0.50
C GLU A 133 28.59 -7.65 0.34
N GLN A 134 27.93 -7.75 1.52
CA GLN A 134 28.00 -8.94 2.36
C GLN A 134 27.12 -10.10 1.85
N GLY A 135 26.36 -9.92 0.78
CA GLY A 135 25.44 -10.93 0.25
C GLY A 135 24.28 -11.28 1.19
N LEU A 136 23.98 -10.40 2.15
CA LEU A 136 22.85 -10.59 3.08
C LEU A 136 21.51 -10.29 2.43
N VAL A 137 21.51 -9.52 1.35
CA VAL A 137 20.34 -9.21 0.53
C VAL A 137 20.69 -9.23 -0.95
N ASP A 138 19.77 -9.67 -1.81
CA ASP A 138 20.03 -9.72 -3.26
C ASP A 138 19.73 -8.36 -3.93
N GLN A 139 18.75 -7.62 -3.40
CA GLN A 139 18.42 -6.29 -3.91
C GLN A 139 17.74 -5.42 -2.83
N VAL A 140 17.77 -4.11 -3.06
CA VAL A 140 17.17 -3.14 -2.15
C VAL A 140 16.15 -2.27 -2.86
N GLY A 141 15.17 -1.78 -2.09
CA GLY A 141 14.12 -0.90 -2.56
C GLY A 141 13.52 -0.09 -1.41
N PHE A 142 12.34 0.45 -1.62
CA PHE A 142 11.66 1.24 -0.59
C PHE A 142 10.14 1.03 -0.60
N SER A 143 9.49 1.29 0.54
CA SER A 143 8.05 1.51 0.62
C SER A 143 7.76 2.96 0.97
N SER A 144 6.68 3.53 0.45
CA SER A 144 6.34 4.92 0.74
C SER A 144 4.84 5.19 0.75
N HIS A 145 4.44 6.06 1.70
CA HIS A 145 3.16 6.77 1.74
C HIS A 145 3.36 8.29 1.56
N GLY A 146 4.59 8.72 1.27
CA GLY A 146 4.96 10.12 1.09
C GLY A 146 4.29 10.80 -0.09
N SER A 147 4.63 12.08 -0.28
CA SER A 147 4.15 12.87 -1.41
C SER A 147 4.63 12.29 -2.75
N GLN A 148 3.90 12.61 -3.82
CA GLN A 148 4.29 12.18 -5.18
C GLN A 148 5.68 12.69 -5.56
N THR A 149 6.03 13.93 -5.18
CA THR A 149 7.34 14.52 -5.40
C THR A 149 8.44 13.72 -4.71
N LEU A 150 8.24 13.38 -3.43
CA LEU A 150 9.20 12.57 -2.66
C LEU A 150 9.41 11.19 -3.28
N ILE A 151 8.30 10.52 -3.64
CA ILE A 151 8.36 9.22 -4.30
C ILE A 151 9.09 9.33 -5.64
N GLY A 152 8.77 10.36 -6.45
CA GLY A 152 9.44 10.60 -7.72
C GLY A 152 10.96 10.75 -7.58
N THR A 153 11.42 11.53 -6.59
CA THR A 153 12.85 11.66 -6.27
C THR A 153 13.46 10.34 -5.75
N ALA A 154 12.71 9.57 -4.95
CA ALA A 154 13.18 8.27 -4.47
C ALA A 154 13.38 7.26 -5.60
N LEU A 155 12.60 7.34 -6.68
CA LEU A 155 12.80 6.50 -7.87
C LEU A 155 14.13 6.80 -8.60
N ASP A 156 14.76 7.95 -8.35
CA ASP A 156 16.05 8.33 -8.94
C ASP A 156 17.26 7.83 -8.12
N VAL A 157 17.03 7.23 -6.95
CA VAL A 157 18.11 6.64 -6.14
C VAL A 157 18.59 5.36 -6.82
N ASP A 158 19.84 5.36 -7.26
CA ASP A 158 20.48 4.33 -8.10
C ASP A 158 20.55 2.93 -7.46
N LEU A 159 20.54 2.86 -6.12
CA LEU A 159 20.50 1.61 -5.36
C LEU A 159 19.15 0.89 -5.46
N PHE A 160 18.06 1.63 -5.64
CA PHE A 160 16.73 1.05 -5.59
C PHE A 160 16.35 0.35 -6.90
N THR A 161 15.96 -0.90 -6.77
CA THR A 161 15.53 -1.74 -7.90
C THR A 161 14.06 -2.13 -7.81
N PHE A 162 13.40 -1.84 -6.70
CA PHE A 162 11.96 -2.02 -6.54
C PHE A 162 11.35 -0.97 -5.60
N CYS A 163 10.04 -0.80 -5.69
CA CYS A 163 9.29 0.02 -4.75
C CYS A 163 7.95 -0.63 -4.38
N SER A 164 7.51 -0.37 -3.15
CA SER A 164 6.20 -0.76 -2.64
C SER A 164 5.37 0.51 -2.45
N LEU A 165 4.34 0.67 -3.29
CA LEU A 165 3.51 1.86 -3.34
C LEU A 165 2.07 1.54 -2.98
N HIS A 166 1.41 2.49 -2.34
CA HIS A 166 -0.01 2.42 -2.06
C HIS A 166 -0.79 2.65 -3.36
N LEU A 167 -1.29 1.57 -3.95
CA LEU A 167 -2.01 1.58 -5.23
C LEU A 167 -3.34 0.84 -5.06
N HIS A 168 -4.42 1.50 -5.38
CA HIS A 168 -5.75 0.87 -5.44
C HIS A 168 -6.71 1.61 -6.37
N LEU A 169 -7.77 0.93 -6.77
CA LEU A 169 -8.73 1.44 -7.77
C LEU A 169 -9.32 2.81 -7.41
N MET A 170 -9.64 3.03 -6.12
CA MET A 170 -10.30 4.26 -5.66
C MET A 170 -9.34 5.44 -5.45
N ASP A 171 -8.02 5.21 -5.56
CA ASP A 171 -6.99 6.25 -5.45
C ASP A 171 -5.84 5.96 -6.44
N PRO A 172 -5.99 6.28 -7.73
CA PRO A 172 -5.01 5.97 -8.75
C PRO A 172 -3.86 6.99 -8.84
N GLN A 173 -3.76 7.96 -7.94
CA GLN A 173 -2.82 9.09 -8.05
C GLN A 173 -1.34 8.68 -8.16
N ARG A 174 -0.95 7.57 -7.50
CA ARG A 174 0.43 7.07 -7.55
C ARG A 174 0.68 6.12 -8.73
N LEU A 175 -0.35 5.83 -9.53
CA LEU A 175 -0.19 4.97 -10.71
C LEU A 175 0.82 5.50 -11.73
N PRO A 176 0.87 6.81 -12.05
CA PRO A 176 1.90 7.35 -12.95
C PRO A 176 3.33 7.09 -12.45
N LEU A 177 3.57 7.18 -11.13
CA LEU A 177 4.87 6.88 -10.53
C LEU A 177 5.20 5.38 -10.60
N ALA A 178 4.21 4.52 -10.38
CA ALA A 178 4.36 3.08 -10.56
C ALA A 178 4.71 2.74 -12.02
N GLN A 179 4.07 3.38 -12.99
CA GLN A 179 4.37 3.23 -14.41
C GLN A 179 5.78 3.74 -14.76
N GLN A 180 6.23 4.84 -14.14
CA GLN A 180 7.59 5.34 -14.29
C GLN A 180 8.61 4.33 -13.74
N ALA A 181 8.37 3.75 -12.57
CA ALA A 181 9.21 2.73 -11.98
C ALA A 181 9.31 1.48 -12.89
N LEU A 182 8.17 0.97 -13.39
CA LEU A 182 8.14 -0.16 -14.32
C LEU A 182 8.91 0.10 -15.61
N LYS A 183 8.79 1.31 -16.20
CA LYS A 183 9.54 1.69 -17.41
C LYS A 183 11.05 1.73 -17.17
N ARG A 184 11.50 1.95 -15.94
CA ARG A 184 12.91 1.89 -15.53
C ARG A 184 13.40 0.48 -15.21
N GLY A 185 12.55 -0.53 -15.36
CA GLY A 185 12.86 -1.93 -15.01
C GLY A 185 12.80 -2.22 -13.52
N MET A 186 12.25 -1.32 -12.71
CA MET A 186 12.05 -1.57 -11.28
C MET A 186 10.88 -2.51 -11.04
N GLY A 187 10.96 -3.30 -9.97
CA GLY A 187 9.80 -4.03 -9.46
C GLY A 187 8.81 -3.09 -8.78
N VAL A 188 7.52 -3.31 -8.96
CA VAL A 188 6.47 -2.54 -8.28
C VAL A 188 5.54 -3.48 -7.52
N LEU A 189 5.50 -3.34 -6.19
CA LEU A 189 4.58 -4.02 -5.31
C LEU A 189 3.45 -3.06 -4.92
N ALA A 190 2.21 -3.39 -5.28
CA ALA A 190 1.05 -2.66 -4.79
C ALA A 190 0.74 -3.09 -3.36
N ILE A 191 0.92 -2.20 -2.40
CA ILE A 191 0.46 -2.40 -1.03
C ILE A 191 -0.96 -1.85 -0.85
N SER A 192 -1.76 -2.54 -0.04
CA SER A 192 -3.16 -2.21 0.24
C SER A 192 -4.05 -2.10 -1.02
N PRO A 193 -3.98 -3.02 -1.98
CA PRO A 193 -4.74 -2.92 -3.24
C PRO A 193 -6.26 -2.98 -3.06
N ALA A 194 -6.72 -3.49 -1.90
CA ALA A 194 -8.13 -3.53 -1.48
C ALA A 194 -8.52 -2.37 -0.54
N ASP A 195 -7.77 -1.27 -0.56
CA ASP A 195 -7.89 -0.08 0.30
C ASP A 195 -7.78 -0.39 1.81
N LYS A 196 -6.56 -0.44 2.31
CA LYS A 196 -6.16 -0.50 3.75
C LYS A 196 -7.18 -1.14 4.70
N GLY A 197 -7.18 -2.44 4.75
CA GLY A 197 -7.99 -3.16 5.73
C GLY A 197 -9.24 -3.81 5.17
N GLY A 198 -9.32 -3.94 3.85
CA GLY A 198 -10.27 -4.87 3.26
C GLY A 198 -11.66 -4.30 3.00
N ARG A 199 -11.75 -3.06 2.65
CA ARG A 199 -13.04 -2.45 2.32
C ARG A 199 -13.69 -3.02 1.08
N LEU A 200 -12.88 -3.40 0.11
CA LEU A 200 -13.39 -4.10 -1.06
C LEU A 200 -13.72 -5.58 -0.79
N GLN A 201 -13.33 -6.12 0.36
CA GLN A 201 -13.83 -7.42 0.86
C GLN A 201 -15.22 -7.31 1.50
N ALA A 202 -15.63 -6.11 1.95
CA ALA A 202 -16.96 -5.82 2.49
C ALA A 202 -17.51 -4.53 1.84
N PRO A 203 -17.76 -4.54 0.51
CA PRO A 203 -18.19 -3.36 -0.21
C PRO A 203 -19.62 -2.95 0.16
N SER A 204 -19.96 -1.67 -0.03
CA SER A 204 -21.33 -1.20 0.07
C SER A 204 -22.21 -1.81 -1.03
N ALA A 205 -23.53 -1.86 -0.81
CA ALA A 205 -24.47 -2.29 -1.85
C ALA A 205 -24.37 -1.40 -3.10
N GLN A 206 -24.20 -0.09 -2.91
CA GLN A 206 -24.01 0.85 -4.01
C GLN A 206 -22.75 0.52 -4.84
N LEU A 207 -21.64 0.18 -4.18
CA LEU A 207 -20.41 -0.16 -4.88
C LEU A 207 -20.52 -1.49 -5.63
N ILE A 208 -21.27 -2.47 -5.08
CA ILE A 208 -21.58 -3.74 -5.76
C ILE A 208 -22.35 -3.46 -7.04
N ASP A 209 -23.42 -2.64 -6.97
CA ASP A 209 -24.24 -2.28 -8.13
C ASP A 209 -23.45 -1.48 -9.18
N ASP A 210 -22.54 -0.61 -8.74
CA ASP A 210 -21.71 0.19 -9.64
C ASP A 210 -20.68 -0.63 -10.41
N CYS A 211 -20.19 -1.72 -9.82
CA CYS A 211 -19.22 -2.62 -10.43
C CYS A 211 -19.86 -3.81 -11.18
N ALA A 212 -21.16 -4.03 -11.04
CA ALA A 212 -21.82 -5.19 -11.62
C ALA A 212 -21.56 -5.32 -13.14
N PRO A 213 -21.37 -6.57 -13.66
CA PRO A 213 -21.52 -7.85 -12.96
C PRO A 213 -20.26 -8.34 -12.20
N ILE A 214 -19.18 -7.57 -12.19
CA ILE A 214 -17.90 -7.95 -11.58
C ILE A 214 -17.87 -7.50 -10.12
N ALA A 215 -17.39 -8.36 -9.22
CA ALA A 215 -17.23 -8.00 -7.82
C ALA A 215 -16.21 -6.85 -7.65
N PRO A 216 -16.43 -5.86 -6.75
CA PRO A 216 -15.54 -4.72 -6.58
C PRO A 216 -14.08 -5.07 -6.30
N LEU A 217 -13.83 -6.09 -5.49
CA LEU A 217 -12.47 -6.54 -5.18
C LEU A 217 -11.78 -7.17 -6.40
N GLU A 218 -12.50 -7.99 -7.15
CA GLU A 218 -12.00 -8.59 -8.39
C GLU A 218 -11.64 -7.50 -9.40
N LEU A 219 -12.54 -6.55 -9.63
CA LEU A 219 -12.33 -5.44 -10.55
C LEU A 219 -11.11 -4.59 -10.14
N ALA A 220 -10.92 -4.35 -8.84
CA ALA A 220 -9.77 -3.61 -8.32
C ALA A 220 -8.45 -4.35 -8.55
N TYR A 221 -8.40 -5.66 -8.32
CA TYR A 221 -7.22 -6.47 -8.59
C TYR A 221 -6.92 -6.52 -10.09
N ARG A 222 -7.93 -6.79 -10.91
CA ARG A 222 -7.78 -6.82 -12.37
C ARG A 222 -7.30 -5.47 -12.93
N TYR A 223 -7.85 -4.36 -12.43
CA TYR A 223 -7.41 -3.02 -12.80
C TYR A 223 -5.89 -2.83 -12.59
N LEU A 224 -5.36 -3.18 -11.41
CA LEU A 224 -3.94 -3.03 -11.11
C LEU A 224 -3.07 -4.02 -11.89
N LEU A 225 -3.49 -5.27 -12.01
CA LEU A 225 -2.76 -6.29 -12.77
C LEU A 225 -2.65 -5.93 -14.25
N ALA A 226 -3.70 -5.38 -14.84
CA ALA A 226 -3.70 -4.92 -16.23
C ALA A 226 -2.78 -3.71 -16.48
N GLN A 227 -2.42 -2.95 -15.42
CA GLN A 227 -1.41 -1.90 -15.50
C GLN A 227 0.03 -2.42 -15.51
N GLY A 228 0.25 -3.72 -15.45
CA GLY A 228 1.59 -4.32 -15.43
C GLY A 228 2.28 -4.31 -14.05
N ILE A 229 1.56 -3.94 -12.97
CA ILE A 229 2.11 -3.96 -11.60
C ILE A 229 2.67 -5.35 -11.30
N SER A 230 3.90 -5.42 -10.78
CA SER A 230 4.61 -6.70 -10.62
C SER A 230 3.87 -7.66 -9.71
N SER A 231 3.35 -7.18 -8.58
CA SER A 231 2.57 -7.98 -7.65
C SER A 231 1.65 -7.14 -6.77
N LEU A 232 0.56 -7.75 -6.29
CA LEU A 232 -0.39 -7.14 -5.35
C LEU A 232 -0.29 -7.83 -3.99
N THR A 233 -0.07 -7.07 -2.91
CA THR A 233 0.00 -7.64 -1.56
C THR A 233 -1.39 -7.97 -1.04
N VAL A 234 -1.63 -9.22 -0.69
CA VAL A 234 -2.85 -9.71 -0.07
C VAL A 234 -2.53 -10.16 1.35
N GLY A 235 -3.21 -9.56 2.34
CA GLY A 235 -3.13 -10.02 3.73
C GLY A 235 -4.16 -11.12 3.97
N ALA A 236 -3.74 -12.23 4.56
CA ALA A 236 -4.61 -13.34 4.90
C ALA A 236 -4.45 -13.73 6.37
N ALA A 237 -5.58 -13.96 7.05
CA ALA A 237 -5.65 -14.55 8.38
C ALA A 237 -6.03 -16.04 8.33
N GLN A 238 -6.61 -16.49 7.23
CA GLN A 238 -7.05 -17.85 6.96
C GLN A 238 -6.95 -18.18 5.48
N ALA A 239 -6.97 -19.45 5.13
CA ALA A 239 -6.81 -19.93 3.75
C ALA A 239 -7.82 -19.34 2.75
N SER A 240 -9.08 -19.15 3.16
CA SER A 240 -10.14 -18.60 2.32
C SER A 240 -9.88 -17.16 1.87
N ASP A 241 -9.07 -16.39 2.60
CA ASP A 241 -8.72 -15.01 2.22
C ASP A 241 -7.89 -14.95 0.93
N LEU A 242 -7.27 -16.07 0.53
CA LEU A 242 -6.46 -16.19 -0.67
C LEU A 242 -7.21 -16.75 -1.88
N GLN A 243 -8.49 -17.12 -1.75
CA GLN A 243 -9.25 -17.76 -2.81
C GLN A 243 -9.29 -16.93 -4.09
N LEU A 244 -9.63 -15.65 -4.01
CA LEU A 244 -9.68 -14.76 -5.16
C LEU A 244 -8.29 -14.57 -5.80
N ALA A 245 -7.23 -14.44 -4.98
CA ALA A 245 -5.86 -14.35 -5.48
C ALA A 245 -5.48 -15.60 -6.29
N GLY A 246 -5.87 -16.79 -5.83
CA GLY A 246 -5.69 -18.05 -6.56
C GLY A 246 -6.44 -18.09 -7.90
N GLN A 247 -7.69 -17.63 -7.93
CA GLN A 247 -8.50 -17.54 -9.16
C GLN A 247 -7.87 -16.58 -10.18
N LEU A 248 -7.27 -15.49 -9.72
CA LEU A 248 -6.64 -14.48 -10.57
C LEU A 248 -5.13 -14.69 -10.81
N ALA A 249 -4.54 -15.78 -10.31
CA ALA A 249 -3.09 -16.03 -10.34
C ALA A 249 -2.48 -16.08 -11.76
N GLN A 250 -3.30 -16.23 -12.79
CA GLN A 250 -2.88 -16.25 -14.20
C GLN A 250 -3.45 -15.06 -15.01
N ARG A 251 -4.24 -14.17 -14.38
CA ARG A 251 -4.99 -13.08 -14.99
C ARG A 251 -4.19 -11.77 -15.09
N GLY A 252 -2.99 -11.86 -15.67
CA GLY A 252 -2.10 -10.70 -15.86
C GLY A 252 -2.25 -9.97 -17.21
N GLU A 253 -3.15 -10.39 -18.07
CA GLU A 253 -3.47 -9.81 -19.37
C GLU A 253 -4.21 -8.45 -19.24
N PRO A 254 -4.31 -7.67 -20.35
CA PRO A 254 -5.12 -6.45 -20.37
C PRO A 254 -6.58 -6.69 -19.96
N LEU A 255 -7.26 -5.62 -19.54
CA LEU A 255 -8.68 -5.70 -19.18
C LEU A 255 -9.55 -6.12 -20.36
N THR A 256 -10.53 -6.98 -20.07
CA THR A 256 -11.56 -7.34 -21.04
C THR A 256 -12.47 -6.13 -21.34
N PRO A 257 -13.24 -6.13 -22.44
CA PRO A 257 -14.23 -5.10 -22.71
C PRO A 257 -15.26 -4.93 -21.57
N GLU A 258 -15.66 -6.02 -20.93
CA GLU A 258 -16.59 -6.02 -19.80
C GLU A 258 -15.96 -5.34 -18.56
N GLU A 259 -14.72 -5.70 -18.20
CA GLU A 259 -13.95 -5.05 -17.12
C GLU A 259 -13.78 -3.54 -17.38
N GLN A 260 -13.48 -3.15 -18.62
CA GLN A 260 -13.38 -1.74 -19.02
C GLN A 260 -14.71 -1.01 -18.88
N HIS A 261 -15.82 -1.63 -19.30
CA HIS A 261 -17.16 -1.06 -19.17
C HIS A 261 -17.54 -0.86 -17.70
N CYS A 262 -17.29 -1.84 -16.82
CA CYS A 262 -17.53 -1.70 -15.39
C CYS A 262 -16.74 -0.53 -14.79
N LEU A 263 -15.46 -0.35 -15.14
CA LEU A 263 -14.66 0.79 -14.69
C LEU A 263 -15.20 2.13 -15.19
N GLN A 264 -15.66 2.19 -16.42
CA GLN A 264 -16.28 3.40 -16.98
C GLN A 264 -17.57 3.75 -16.23
N THR A 265 -18.45 2.77 -16.01
CA THR A 265 -19.69 2.92 -15.24
C THR A 265 -19.42 3.39 -13.82
N LEU A 266 -18.47 2.76 -13.12
CA LEU A 266 -18.07 3.15 -11.78
C LEU A 266 -17.62 4.62 -11.71
N ASN A 267 -16.76 5.04 -12.64
CA ASN A 267 -16.28 6.41 -12.71
C ASN A 267 -17.39 7.41 -13.07
N GLN A 268 -18.24 7.06 -14.01
CA GLN A 268 -19.36 7.89 -14.41
C GLN A 268 -20.33 8.13 -13.24
N ARG A 269 -20.79 7.08 -12.58
CA ARG A 269 -21.71 7.17 -11.43
C ARG A 269 -21.11 7.97 -10.28
N ARG A 270 -19.81 7.78 -9.98
CA ARG A 270 -19.10 8.61 -8.99
C ARG A 270 -19.11 10.08 -9.38
N THR A 271 -18.83 10.40 -10.64
CA THR A 271 -18.82 11.78 -11.14
C THR A 271 -20.20 12.41 -11.09
N GLU A 272 -21.24 11.68 -11.45
CA GLU A 272 -22.64 12.13 -11.39
C GLU A 272 -23.06 12.45 -9.94
N ARG A 273 -22.68 11.59 -8.96
CA ARG A 273 -23.04 11.80 -7.54
C ARG A 273 -22.30 12.97 -6.89
N LEU A 274 -21.05 13.19 -7.28
CA LEU A 274 -20.22 14.26 -6.71
C LEU A 274 -20.36 15.58 -7.45
N GLY A 275 -20.70 15.54 -8.74
CA GLY A 275 -20.86 16.73 -9.58
C GLY A 275 -19.67 17.66 -9.52
N ALA A 276 -19.93 18.95 -9.35
CA ALA A 276 -18.92 19.99 -9.26
C ALA A 276 -18.03 19.90 -8.00
N ASP A 277 -18.44 19.12 -7.00
CA ASP A 277 -17.73 18.96 -5.73
C ASP A 277 -16.66 17.86 -5.75
N LEU A 278 -16.46 17.18 -6.88
CA LEU A 278 -15.49 16.11 -7.02
C LEU A 278 -14.05 16.64 -6.88
N CYS A 279 -13.39 16.28 -5.78
CA CYS A 279 -11.97 16.57 -5.61
C CYS A 279 -11.11 15.63 -6.47
N GLY A 280 -10.34 16.21 -7.41
CA GLY A 280 -9.42 15.47 -8.29
C GLY A 280 -8.10 15.07 -7.64
N GLN A 281 -7.88 15.34 -6.36
CA GLN A 281 -6.71 14.93 -5.57
C GLN A 281 -5.36 15.47 -6.10
N CYS A 282 -5.35 16.61 -6.80
CA CYS A 282 -4.14 17.18 -7.42
C CYS A 282 -3.14 17.80 -6.43
N GLN A 283 -3.50 17.93 -5.15
CA GLN A 283 -2.71 18.48 -4.05
C GLN A 283 -2.30 19.97 -4.18
N ALA A 284 -2.78 20.69 -5.20
CA ALA A 284 -2.44 22.07 -5.43
C ALA A 284 -2.88 23.01 -4.29
N CYS A 285 -3.87 22.62 -3.48
CA CYS A 285 -4.33 23.36 -2.30
C CYS A 285 -3.36 23.32 -1.10
N LEU A 286 -2.33 22.49 -1.14
CA LEU A 286 -1.32 22.40 -0.07
C LEU A 286 -0.14 23.36 -0.30
N PRO A 287 0.57 23.76 0.77
CA PRO A 287 0.31 23.43 2.17
C PRO A 287 -0.87 24.23 2.76
N CYS A 288 -1.58 23.64 3.73
CA CYS A 288 -2.56 24.36 4.53
C CYS A 288 -1.85 24.99 5.75
N PRO A 289 -2.05 26.30 6.05
CA PRO A 289 -1.38 26.94 7.19
C PRO A 289 -1.79 26.34 8.55
N ASN A 290 -2.96 25.70 8.62
CA ASN A 290 -3.46 25.02 9.84
C ASN A 290 -3.17 23.50 9.85
N GLY A 291 -2.30 22.98 8.99
CA GLY A 291 -1.92 21.58 8.97
C GLY A 291 -3.04 20.61 8.56
N VAL A 292 -4.08 21.10 7.86
CA VAL A 292 -5.20 20.27 7.39
C VAL A 292 -4.79 19.54 6.10
N PRO A 293 -4.84 18.20 6.05
CA PRO A 293 -4.54 17.41 4.86
C PRO A 293 -5.74 17.42 3.89
N ILE A 294 -5.99 18.60 3.30
CA ILE A 294 -7.18 18.88 2.48
C ILE A 294 -7.48 17.77 1.45
N PRO A 295 -6.52 17.33 0.61
CA PRO A 295 -6.81 16.30 -0.39
C PRO A 295 -7.24 14.97 0.23
N GLU A 296 -6.62 14.55 1.34
CA GLU A 296 -6.98 13.29 2.01
C GLU A 296 -8.40 13.36 2.59
N LEU A 297 -8.76 14.46 3.23
CA LEU A 297 -10.10 14.65 3.77
C LEU A 297 -11.17 14.67 2.69
N LEU A 298 -10.91 15.37 1.58
CA LEU A 298 -11.84 15.40 0.44
C LEU A 298 -11.86 14.05 -0.31
N ARG A 299 -10.78 13.26 -0.27
CA ARG A 299 -10.80 11.88 -0.74
C ARG A 299 -11.78 11.04 0.06
N LEU A 300 -11.77 11.15 1.39
CA LEU A 300 -12.73 10.45 2.25
C LEU A 300 -14.18 10.88 1.92
N ARG A 301 -14.42 12.18 1.70
CA ARG A 301 -15.71 12.68 1.25
C ARG A 301 -16.13 12.08 -0.09
N ASN A 302 -15.21 12.02 -1.06
CA ASN A 302 -15.49 11.40 -2.36
C ASN A 302 -15.88 9.92 -2.21
N LEU A 303 -15.27 9.19 -1.29
CA LEU A 303 -15.59 7.77 -1.04
C LEU A 303 -16.96 7.58 -0.41
N VAL A 304 -17.37 8.46 0.51
CA VAL A 304 -18.73 8.42 1.09
C VAL A 304 -19.77 8.70 0.04
N LEU A 305 -19.69 9.86 -0.60
CA LEU A 305 -20.75 10.33 -1.51
C LEU A 305 -20.73 9.56 -2.83
N GLY A 306 -19.57 9.18 -3.31
CA GLY A 306 -19.40 8.47 -4.56
C GLY A 306 -19.70 6.97 -4.48
N HIS A 307 -19.47 6.34 -3.31
CA HIS A 307 -19.45 4.87 -3.19
C HIS A 307 -20.09 4.34 -1.90
N ASP A 308 -20.72 5.19 -1.09
CA ASP A 308 -21.37 4.83 0.18
C ASP A 308 -20.46 4.07 1.15
N LEU A 309 -19.17 4.45 1.23
CA LEU A 309 -18.18 3.81 2.10
C LEU A 309 -18.09 4.51 3.48
N ILE A 310 -19.25 4.75 4.12
CA ILE A 310 -19.35 5.55 5.34
C ILE A 310 -18.52 4.99 6.52
N GLU A 311 -18.66 3.71 6.83
CA GLU A 311 -17.96 3.11 7.99
C GLU A 311 -16.43 3.21 7.87
N PHE A 312 -15.92 2.90 6.69
CA PHE A 312 -14.49 3.00 6.40
C PHE A 312 -13.99 4.43 6.54
N THR A 313 -14.69 5.37 5.93
CA THR A 313 -14.26 6.75 5.90
C THR A 313 -14.34 7.40 7.28
N GLN A 314 -15.34 7.06 8.10
CA GLN A 314 -15.40 7.46 9.51
C GLN A 314 -14.22 6.91 10.31
N GLU A 315 -13.89 5.62 10.15
CA GLU A 315 -12.72 5.01 10.79
C GLU A 315 -11.44 5.76 10.42
N ARG A 316 -11.23 6.03 9.12
CA ARG A 316 -10.04 6.73 8.60
C ARG A 316 -9.99 8.18 9.07
N TYR A 317 -11.10 8.89 9.01
CA TYR A 317 -11.21 10.27 9.47
C TYR A 317 -10.80 10.39 10.95
N ASN A 318 -11.27 9.49 11.79
CA ASN A 318 -10.97 9.52 13.22
C ASN A 318 -9.54 9.06 13.59
N LEU A 319 -8.74 8.60 12.63
CA LEU A 319 -7.29 8.37 12.82
C LEU A 319 -6.46 9.65 12.62
N ILE A 320 -6.95 10.63 11.87
CA ILE A 320 -6.23 11.87 11.55
C ILE A 320 -6.02 12.66 12.86
N GLY A 321 -4.77 13.04 13.13
CA GLY A 321 -4.39 13.70 14.38
C GLY A 321 -4.38 12.83 15.63
N ARG A 322 -4.69 11.53 15.51
CA ARG A 322 -4.79 10.59 16.65
C ARG A 322 -3.98 9.30 16.46
N ALA A 323 -3.36 9.14 15.29
CA ALA A 323 -2.59 7.95 14.95
C ALA A 323 -1.08 8.10 15.22
N GLY A 324 -0.67 9.07 16.02
CA GLY A 324 0.73 9.39 16.29
C GLY A 324 1.47 9.74 15.00
N HIS A 325 2.72 9.30 14.87
CA HIS A 325 3.57 9.59 13.70
C HIS A 325 3.05 9.08 12.35
N TRP A 326 1.98 8.28 12.33
CA TRP A 326 1.35 7.80 11.11
C TRP A 326 0.38 8.81 10.49
N TRP A 327 -0.16 9.73 11.32
CA TRP A 327 -1.12 10.74 10.89
C TRP A 327 -1.10 11.92 11.85
N GLU A 328 -0.08 12.75 11.73
CA GLU A 328 0.18 13.90 12.60
C GLU A 328 -0.68 15.13 12.25
N GLU A 329 -1.26 15.15 11.05
CA GLU A 329 -2.04 16.27 10.53
C GLU A 329 -3.30 16.51 11.37
N GLN A 330 -3.90 17.67 11.18
CA GLN A 330 -5.13 18.07 11.86
C GLN A 330 -6.37 17.61 11.06
N ASP A 331 -7.46 17.26 11.75
CA ASP A 331 -8.71 16.97 11.06
C ASP A 331 -9.38 18.24 10.49
N ALA A 332 -10.51 18.09 9.78
CA ALA A 332 -11.15 19.22 9.10
C ALA A 332 -11.65 20.32 10.05
N SER A 333 -11.80 20.05 11.36
CA SER A 333 -12.20 21.07 12.35
C SER A 333 -11.16 22.16 12.58
N ALA A 334 -9.90 21.91 12.20
CA ALA A 334 -8.84 22.93 12.28
C ALA A 334 -8.91 23.96 11.14
N CYS A 335 -9.80 23.79 10.17
CA CYS A 335 -10.03 24.79 9.13
C CYS A 335 -10.66 26.04 9.75
N ASN A 336 -9.99 27.19 9.59
CA ASN A 336 -10.45 28.49 10.07
C ASN A 336 -11.02 29.40 8.97
N ASP A 337 -11.34 28.81 7.80
CA ASP A 337 -11.90 29.50 6.63
C ASP A 337 -11.04 30.67 6.10
N CYS A 338 -9.70 30.55 6.20
CA CYS A 338 -8.77 31.59 5.72
C CYS A 338 -8.79 31.79 4.20
N GLY A 339 -9.28 30.85 3.43
CA GLY A 339 -9.40 30.94 1.96
C GLY A 339 -8.13 30.69 1.18
N ASP A 340 -6.96 30.47 1.81
CA ASP A 340 -5.67 30.30 1.13
C ASP A 340 -5.63 29.17 0.08
N CYS A 341 -6.47 28.14 0.28
CA CYS A 341 -6.58 27.00 -0.64
C CYS A 341 -7.40 27.29 -1.89
N LEU A 342 -8.30 28.30 -1.86
CA LEU A 342 -9.26 28.57 -2.94
C LEU A 342 -8.61 28.97 -4.26
N PRO A 343 -7.67 29.98 -4.31
CA PRO A 343 -7.05 30.37 -5.57
C PRO A 343 -6.12 29.33 -6.16
N ARG A 344 -5.69 28.35 -5.34
CA ARG A 344 -4.81 27.26 -5.75
C ARG A 344 -5.54 26.06 -6.33
N CYS A 345 -6.87 25.95 -6.11
CA CYS A 345 -7.65 24.83 -6.60
C CYS A 345 -7.96 24.96 -8.09
N PRO A 346 -7.43 24.08 -8.98
CA PRO A 346 -7.70 24.17 -10.42
C PRO A 346 -9.16 23.83 -10.76
N HIS A 347 -9.89 23.20 -9.82
CA HIS A 347 -11.31 22.86 -9.97
C HIS A 347 -12.25 23.88 -9.31
N GLN A 348 -11.73 24.97 -8.76
CA GLN A 348 -12.49 26.02 -8.09
C GLN A 348 -13.45 25.49 -7.00
N LEU A 349 -13.04 24.45 -6.30
CA LEU A 349 -13.84 23.83 -5.24
C LEU A 349 -14.03 24.80 -4.06
N PRO A 350 -15.23 24.86 -3.45
CA PRO A 350 -15.48 25.60 -2.22
C PRO A 350 -14.89 24.81 -1.02
N ILE A 351 -13.56 24.71 -0.96
CA ILE A 351 -12.83 23.80 -0.06
C ILE A 351 -13.23 23.95 1.42
N PRO A 352 -13.34 25.15 2.01
CA PRO A 352 -13.75 25.27 3.40
C PRO A 352 -15.13 24.67 3.68
N GLN A 353 -16.11 24.89 2.80
CA GLN A 353 -17.45 24.34 2.92
C GLN A 353 -17.43 22.81 2.79
N LEU A 354 -16.63 22.27 1.83
CA LEU A 354 -16.46 20.84 1.67
C LEU A 354 -15.77 20.19 2.88
N LEU A 355 -14.82 20.87 3.51
CA LEU A 355 -14.19 20.41 4.76
C LEU A 355 -15.19 20.38 5.93
N ALA A 356 -16.03 21.41 6.06
CA ALA A 356 -17.07 21.45 7.08
C ALA A 356 -18.10 20.31 6.87
N ASP A 357 -18.55 20.07 5.63
CA ASP A 357 -19.40 18.93 5.28
C ASP A 357 -18.72 17.59 5.58
N THR A 358 -17.43 17.45 5.23
CA THR A 358 -16.64 16.26 5.53
C THR A 358 -16.59 15.99 7.05
N HIS A 359 -16.31 17.02 7.86
CA HIS A 359 -16.29 16.90 9.32
C HIS A 359 -17.64 16.46 9.87
N SER A 360 -18.72 17.11 9.43
CA SER A 360 -20.09 16.79 9.86
C SER A 360 -20.48 15.34 9.58
N ARG A 361 -20.10 14.80 8.42
CA ARG A 361 -20.42 13.42 8.00
C ARG A 361 -19.55 12.37 8.67
N LEU A 362 -18.27 12.68 8.86
CA LEU A 362 -17.27 11.66 9.22
C LEU A 362 -16.87 11.68 10.69
N LYS A 363 -17.15 12.76 11.43
CA LYS A 363 -16.92 12.79 12.86
C LYS A 363 -17.75 11.71 13.55
N ALA A 364 -17.07 10.81 14.25
CA ALA A 364 -17.68 9.75 15.05
C ALA A 364 -16.92 9.61 16.38
N ALA A 365 -17.55 8.95 17.36
CA ALA A 365 -16.85 8.63 18.61
C ALA A 365 -15.63 7.75 18.30
N PRO A 366 -14.47 8.00 18.95
CA PRO A 366 -13.29 7.18 18.76
C PRO A 366 -13.59 5.73 19.10
N ARG A 367 -13.42 4.82 18.14
CA ARG A 367 -13.47 3.38 18.42
C ARG A 367 -12.11 2.95 18.98
N ARG A 368 -12.12 2.05 19.98
CA ARG A 368 -10.90 1.46 20.51
C ARG A 368 -10.17 0.73 19.37
N ARG A 369 -8.89 1.04 19.17
CA ARG A 369 -8.10 0.33 18.15
C ARG A 369 -8.03 -1.15 18.48
N LEU A 370 -8.16 -2.01 17.46
CA LEU A 370 -7.91 -3.45 17.57
C LEU A 370 -6.44 -3.78 17.85
N TRP A 371 -5.55 -2.79 17.81
CA TRP A 371 -4.09 -2.90 17.90
C TRP A 371 -3.48 -2.01 19.01
N GLY A 372 -4.22 -1.74 20.06
CA GLY A 372 -3.78 -0.93 21.21
C GLY A 372 -3.87 -1.67 22.52
#